data_95dc9dd8b3c96c319686a8e69d4d32ac
#
_entry.id   95dc9dd8b3c96c319686a8e69d4d32ac
#
_cell.length_a   1.000
_cell.length_b   1.000
_cell.length_c   1.000
_cell.angle_alpha   90.00
_cell.angle_beta   90.00
_cell.angle_gamma   90.00
#
_symmetry.space_group_name_H-M   'P 1'
#
loop_
_entity.id
_entity.type
_entity.pdbx_description
1 polymer ?
#
loop_
_entity_poly.entity_id
_entity_poly.type
_entity_poly.pdbx_seq_one_letter_code
_entity_poly.pdbx_strand_id
1 'polypeptide(L)'
;MEIDIETIDRTGGYNPYQLTWGEEIAFPSTRKLTEYGNRVYNRYPARSIFLVPRAILSQHKNKRFNVLDPFMGSGTTAVETILSGNMPVGVEMDPFARLIANVSSTIFNEKDFASLNNVFEEILRSWSTFEPAYTPNLAGIERWFKENDLKKLLSLKNCIKTLTPSKYLSFMMVAYADCIKPVSLMERQSLKPYISRKHPKETKGVIDSFVYSYKAHLDAIKQMTEVATPANIKWIGDDATNFRTESPYIDLAITSPPYINALDYTRCVKIEGAMCDCIDNEIAADMRNVQVGHENRKNEDINNTVYKTFKPWYDKILPKDKG
;
A
#
# COMPACT_ATOMS: atom_id res chain seq x y z
N MET A 1 17.33 1.44 18.75
CA MET A 1 17.45 0.37 17.76
C MET A 1 18.59 0.74 16.83
N GLU A 2 19.70 0.02 16.86
CA GLU A 2 20.70 0.13 15.81
C GLU A 2 20.14 -0.60 14.59
N ILE A 3 19.84 0.15 13.55
CA ILE A 3 19.48 -0.42 12.26
C ILE A 3 20.76 -1.04 11.72
N ASP A 4 20.69 -2.32 11.34
CA ASP A 4 21.85 -3.06 10.83
C ASP A 4 22.42 -2.35 9.59
N ILE A 5 23.56 -1.69 9.79
CA ILE A 5 24.25 -0.85 8.80
C ILE A 5 24.95 -1.72 7.76
N GLU A 6 25.25 -2.99 8.05
CA GLU A 6 25.95 -3.88 7.12
C GLU A 6 25.20 -4.07 5.79
N THR A 7 23.89 -3.91 5.80
CA THR A 7 23.09 -4.02 4.57
C THR A 7 23.26 -2.80 3.64
N ILE A 8 23.73 -1.67 4.18
CA ILE A 8 23.84 -0.40 3.46
C ILE A 8 25.29 -0.13 3.00
N ASP A 9 26.26 -0.67 3.70
CA ASP A 9 27.69 -0.48 3.43
C ASP A 9 28.23 -1.19 2.16
N ARG A 10 27.41 -2.00 1.50
CA ARG A 10 27.76 -2.66 0.22
C ARG A 10 27.83 -1.70 -0.98
N THR A 11 27.54 -0.43 -0.80
CA THR A 11 27.52 0.60 -1.86
C THR A 11 28.76 1.48 -1.92
N GLY A 12 29.88 1.08 -1.29
CA GLY A 12 31.14 1.79 -1.48
C GLY A 12 31.56 2.74 -0.35
N GLY A 13 31.22 2.43 0.90
CA GLY A 13 31.67 3.18 2.08
C GLY A 13 30.82 4.41 2.40
N TYR A 14 29.63 4.50 1.84
CA TYR A 14 28.70 5.58 2.08
C TYR A 14 27.87 5.31 3.34
N ASN A 15 27.86 6.27 4.28
CA ASN A 15 27.01 6.20 5.47
C ASN A 15 25.68 6.93 5.22
N PRO A 16 24.55 6.25 5.02
CA PRO A 16 23.25 6.88 4.76
C PRO A 16 22.72 7.71 5.94
N TYR A 17 23.36 7.60 7.11
CA TYR A 17 23.06 8.41 8.29
C TYR A 17 23.79 9.78 8.29
N GLN A 18 24.62 10.05 7.30
CA GLN A 18 25.35 11.31 7.11
C GLN A 18 25.09 11.83 5.70
N LEU A 19 23.82 12.09 5.37
CA LEU A 19 23.46 12.67 4.08
C LEU A 19 23.94 14.12 4.02
N THR A 20 24.79 14.42 3.06
CA THR A 20 25.16 15.79 2.72
C THR A 20 24.26 16.26 1.58
N TRP A 21 23.75 17.47 1.67
CA TRP A 21 22.86 18.02 0.65
C TRP A 21 23.56 18.05 -0.72
N GLY A 22 22.94 17.42 -1.72
CA GLY A 22 23.45 17.35 -3.08
C GLY A 22 24.28 16.11 -3.42
N GLU A 23 24.49 15.18 -2.48
CA GLU A 23 25.13 13.90 -2.77
C GLU A 23 24.17 12.90 -3.41
N GLU A 24 24.68 12.10 -4.36
CA GLU A 24 23.95 10.97 -4.91
C GLU A 24 23.98 9.78 -3.94
N ILE A 25 22.81 9.22 -3.67
CA ILE A 25 22.67 8.05 -2.80
C ILE A 25 22.32 6.84 -3.66
N ALA A 26 23.17 5.81 -3.64
CA ALA A 26 22.87 4.52 -4.21
C ALA A 26 22.36 3.55 -3.13
N PHE A 27 21.17 2.99 -3.33
CA PHE A 27 20.65 1.93 -2.48
C PHE A 27 20.89 0.56 -3.12
N PRO A 28 21.20 -0.50 -2.33
CA PRO A 28 21.31 -1.84 -2.86
C PRO A 28 19.98 -2.30 -3.43
N SER A 29 20.00 -3.31 -4.31
CA SER A 29 18.80 -3.88 -4.90
C SER A 29 17.81 -4.32 -3.81
N THR A 30 16.62 -3.69 -3.78
CA THR A 30 15.60 -3.89 -2.76
C THR A 30 14.78 -5.18 -2.92
N ARG A 31 15.03 -6.00 -3.95
CA ARG A 31 14.26 -7.22 -4.21
C ARG A 31 14.23 -8.23 -3.06
N LYS A 32 15.19 -8.15 -2.13
CA LYS A 32 15.29 -9.03 -0.95
C LYS A 32 15.12 -8.31 0.39
N LEU A 33 14.85 -7.00 0.38
CA LEU A 33 14.92 -6.14 1.57
C LEU A 33 13.57 -5.58 2.01
N THR A 34 12.46 -6.26 1.73
CA THR A 34 11.20 -5.90 2.37
C THR A 34 11.19 -6.45 3.80
N GLU A 35 11.11 -5.56 4.78
CA GLU A 35 11.15 -5.88 6.20
C GLU A 35 9.91 -5.37 6.92
N TYR A 36 9.60 -5.96 8.07
CA TYR A 36 8.53 -5.52 8.96
C TYR A 36 7.18 -5.35 8.24
N GLY A 37 6.41 -4.34 8.62
CA GLY A 37 5.13 -3.97 8.00
C GLY A 37 5.21 -3.74 6.49
N ASN A 38 6.38 -3.37 5.95
CA ASN A 38 6.58 -3.25 4.51
C ASN A 38 6.44 -4.58 3.74
N ARG A 39 6.41 -5.72 4.41
CA ARG A 39 6.12 -7.03 3.80
C ARG A 39 4.63 -7.31 3.65
N VAL A 40 3.78 -6.58 4.35
CA VAL A 40 2.33 -6.70 4.25
C VAL A 40 1.89 -6.21 2.87
N TYR A 41 1.15 -7.05 2.15
CA TYR A 41 0.65 -6.76 0.80
C TYR A 41 1.71 -6.13 -0.13
N ASN A 42 2.82 -6.80 -0.33
CA ASN A 42 3.99 -6.28 -1.05
C ASN A 42 3.78 -6.01 -2.54
N ARG A 43 2.59 -6.33 -3.10
CA ARG A 43 2.21 -6.15 -4.51
C ARG A 43 1.55 -4.81 -4.82
N TYR A 44 1.40 -3.93 -3.84
CA TYR A 44 0.86 -2.59 -4.11
C TYR A 44 1.74 -1.87 -5.14
N PRO A 45 1.14 -1.25 -6.19
CA PRO A 45 1.90 -0.67 -7.30
C PRO A 45 2.77 0.51 -6.86
N ALA A 46 3.94 0.65 -7.49
CA ALA A 46 4.88 1.77 -7.35
C ALA A 46 5.19 2.16 -5.88
N ARG A 47 5.36 1.16 -5.01
CA ARG A 47 5.74 1.41 -3.62
C ARG A 47 7.07 2.15 -3.55
N SER A 48 7.14 3.10 -2.63
CA SER A 48 8.39 3.77 -2.28
C SER A 48 9.44 2.76 -1.78
N ILE A 49 10.70 3.01 -2.08
CA ILE A 49 11.82 2.25 -1.51
C ILE A 49 11.93 2.63 -0.03
N PHE A 50 11.66 1.69 0.88
CA PHE A 50 11.63 1.95 2.32
C PHE A 50 12.96 2.48 2.88
N LEU A 51 14.08 2.21 2.23
CA LEU A 51 15.40 2.74 2.62
C LEU A 51 15.49 4.26 2.54
N VAL A 52 14.71 4.91 1.66
CA VAL A 52 14.68 6.37 1.54
C VAL A 52 14.14 7.04 2.81
N PRO A 53 12.88 6.78 3.23
CA PRO A 53 12.37 7.34 4.47
C PRO A 53 13.18 6.89 5.69
N ARG A 54 13.69 5.64 5.73
CA ARG A 54 14.56 5.15 6.80
C ARG A 54 15.82 5.97 6.94
N ALA A 55 16.51 6.23 5.84
CA ALA A 55 17.73 7.04 5.82
C ALA A 55 17.48 8.48 6.31
N ILE A 56 16.41 9.12 5.84
CA ILE A 56 16.04 10.47 6.25
C ILE A 56 15.71 10.51 7.75
N LEU A 57 14.87 9.60 8.23
CA LEU A 57 14.43 9.56 9.64
C LEU A 57 15.57 9.24 10.59
N SER A 58 16.54 8.43 10.17
CA SER A 58 17.70 8.07 10.99
C SER A 58 18.59 9.26 11.37
N GLN A 59 18.56 10.35 10.60
CA GLN A 59 19.31 11.58 10.88
C GLN A 59 18.70 12.40 12.01
N HIS A 60 17.46 12.12 12.39
CA HIS A 60 16.67 12.89 13.35
C HIS A 60 16.36 12.13 14.66
N LYS A 61 17.30 11.30 15.13
CA LYS A 61 17.10 10.36 16.25
C LYS A 61 16.69 11.00 17.59
N ASN A 62 16.91 12.29 17.81
CA ASN A 62 16.76 12.94 19.12
C ASN A 62 15.46 13.73 19.29
N LYS A 63 14.56 13.70 18.32
CA LYS A 63 13.27 14.41 18.39
C LYS A 63 12.15 13.49 17.90
N ARG A 64 10.97 13.65 18.46
CA ARG A 64 9.76 13.02 17.97
C ARG A 64 9.08 13.96 16.98
N PHE A 65 8.92 13.50 15.76
CA PHE A 65 8.34 14.26 14.65
C PHE A 65 6.94 13.77 14.29
N ASN A 66 6.11 14.70 13.82
CA ASN A 66 4.93 14.40 13.01
C ASN A 66 5.37 14.40 11.54
N VAL A 67 5.41 13.20 10.94
CA VAL A 67 5.94 12.99 9.59
C VAL A 67 4.78 12.85 8.61
N LEU A 68 4.64 13.80 7.69
CA LEU A 68 3.59 13.83 6.66
C LEU A 68 4.05 13.08 5.40
N ASP A 69 3.16 12.21 4.91
CA ASP A 69 3.19 11.76 3.52
C ASP A 69 1.85 12.09 2.85
N PRO A 70 1.79 13.08 1.96
CA PRO A 70 0.57 13.47 1.26
C PRO A 70 0.17 12.50 0.13
N PHE A 71 1.00 11.51 -0.17
CA PHE A 71 0.71 10.41 -1.10
C PHE A 71 1.07 9.08 -0.44
N MET A 72 0.42 8.80 0.69
CA MET A 72 0.80 7.71 1.62
C MET A 72 0.82 6.32 0.97
N GLY A 73 -0.03 6.06 -0.02
CA GLY A 73 -0.14 4.76 -0.68
C GLY A 73 -0.33 3.62 0.32
N SER A 74 0.42 2.55 0.15
CA SER A 74 0.37 1.37 1.04
C SER A 74 1.10 1.55 2.38
N GLY A 75 1.57 2.76 2.72
CA GLY A 75 2.08 3.10 4.05
C GLY A 75 3.58 2.87 4.28
N THR A 76 4.41 2.83 3.25
CA THR A 76 5.86 2.64 3.43
C THR A 76 6.46 3.71 4.35
N THR A 77 6.13 4.99 4.12
CA THR A 77 6.55 6.09 4.98
C THR A 77 6.02 5.95 6.40
N ALA A 78 4.76 5.51 6.57
CA ALA A 78 4.17 5.30 7.89
C ALA A 78 4.90 4.22 8.69
N VAL A 79 5.20 3.08 8.06
CA VAL A 79 5.96 1.98 8.70
C VAL A 79 7.31 2.47 9.18
N GLU A 80 8.09 3.15 8.33
CA GLU A 80 9.42 3.65 8.70
C GLU A 80 9.34 4.76 9.76
N THR A 81 8.30 5.58 9.72
CA THR A 81 8.02 6.61 10.74
C THR A 81 7.80 5.97 12.10
N ILE A 82 6.99 4.91 12.19
CA ILE A 82 6.71 4.20 13.44
C ILE A 82 7.96 3.47 13.94
N LEU A 83 8.70 2.80 13.05
CA LEU A 83 9.96 2.14 13.39
C LEU A 83 11.00 3.11 13.97
N SER A 84 10.98 4.36 13.55
CA SER A 84 11.87 5.42 14.08
C SER A 84 11.33 6.13 15.32
N GLY A 85 10.17 5.69 15.88
CA GLY A 85 9.56 6.27 17.08
C GLY A 85 8.80 7.59 16.83
N ASN A 86 8.52 7.92 15.58
CA ASN A 86 7.82 9.13 15.15
C ASN A 86 6.32 8.89 14.91
N MET A 87 5.57 9.96 14.59
CA MET A 87 4.12 9.94 14.40
C MET A 87 3.78 10.09 12.90
N PRO A 88 3.20 9.07 12.25
CA PRO A 88 2.82 9.18 10.86
C PRO A 88 1.54 9.99 10.68
N VAL A 89 1.58 10.91 9.72
CA VAL A 89 0.44 11.71 9.25
C VAL A 89 0.26 11.45 7.76
N GLY A 90 -0.95 11.14 7.32
CA GLY A 90 -1.18 10.71 5.95
C GLY A 90 -2.32 11.41 5.24
N VAL A 91 -2.18 11.53 3.93
CA VAL A 91 -3.25 11.79 2.99
C VAL A 91 -3.22 10.69 1.93
N GLU A 92 -4.36 10.07 1.64
CA GLU A 92 -4.49 9.03 0.64
C GLU A 92 -5.94 8.94 0.16
N MET A 93 -6.13 8.95 -1.15
CA MET A 93 -7.46 8.90 -1.75
C MET A 93 -7.99 7.47 -1.96
N ASP A 94 -7.10 6.50 -2.13
CA ASP A 94 -7.46 5.10 -2.35
C ASP A 94 -7.83 4.42 -1.03
N PRO A 95 -9.09 4.07 -0.80
CA PRO A 95 -9.51 3.43 0.45
C PRO A 95 -8.87 2.05 0.65
N PHE A 96 -8.50 1.34 -0.43
CA PHE A 96 -7.78 0.09 -0.32
C PHE A 96 -6.32 0.30 0.09
N ALA A 97 -5.65 1.34 -0.43
CA ALA A 97 -4.33 1.74 0.03
C ALA A 97 -4.33 2.10 1.53
N ARG A 98 -5.33 2.89 1.97
CA ARG A 98 -5.50 3.22 3.40
C ARG A 98 -5.69 1.99 4.27
N LEU A 99 -6.46 0.99 3.80
CA LEU A 99 -6.61 -0.28 4.50
C LEU A 99 -5.25 -0.98 4.66
N ILE A 100 -4.47 -1.08 3.59
CA ILE A 100 -3.13 -1.69 3.62
C ILE A 100 -2.20 -0.91 4.54
N ALA A 101 -2.15 0.43 4.42
CA ALA A 101 -1.30 1.29 5.24
C ALA A 101 -1.59 1.12 6.75
N ASN A 102 -2.88 1.10 7.14
CA ASN A 102 -3.28 0.87 8.51
C ASN A 102 -2.79 -0.49 9.03
N VAL A 103 -2.95 -1.56 8.24
CA VAL A 103 -2.51 -2.91 8.63
C VAL A 103 -0.99 -2.98 8.68
N SER A 104 -0.30 -2.42 7.68
CA SER A 104 1.17 -2.41 7.60
C SER A 104 1.83 -1.71 8.79
N SER A 105 1.14 -0.74 9.38
CA SER A 105 1.61 0.06 10.51
C SER A 105 1.03 -0.37 11.86
N THR A 106 0.26 -1.46 11.91
CA THR A 106 -0.35 -1.94 13.15
C THR A 106 0.68 -2.61 14.06
N ILE A 107 0.56 -2.35 15.36
CA ILE A 107 1.31 -3.03 16.44
C ILE A 107 0.31 -3.83 17.26
N PHE A 108 0.51 -5.13 17.35
CA PHE A 108 -0.28 -6.05 18.16
C PHE A 108 0.51 -6.54 19.38
N ASN A 109 -0.17 -6.81 20.48
CA ASN A 109 0.43 -7.47 21.63
C ASN A 109 0.24 -8.99 21.58
N GLU A 110 0.83 -9.74 22.50
CA GLU A 110 0.75 -11.21 22.53
C GLU A 110 -0.69 -11.74 22.61
N LYS A 111 -1.59 -11.05 23.33
CA LYS A 111 -3.01 -11.43 23.41
C LYS A 111 -3.71 -11.26 22.05
N ASP A 112 -3.34 -10.23 21.32
CA ASP A 112 -3.86 -9.98 19.96
C ASP A 112 -3.42 -11.08 19.00
N PHE A 113 -2.16 -11.50 19.05
CA PHE A 113 -1.67 -12.61 18.23
C PHE A 113 -2.36 -13.94 18.56
N ALA A 114 -2.57 -14.23 19.85
CA ALA A 114 -3.35 -15.40 20.26
C ALA A 114 -4.78 -15.37 19.74
N SER A 115 -5.45 -14.21 19.85
CA SER A 115 -6.81 -14.01 19.33
C SER A 115 -6.89 -14.15 17.82
N LEU A 116 -5.94 -13.55 17.08
CA LEU A 116 -5.85 -13.67 15.63
C LEU A 116 -5.70 -15.14 15.19
N ASN A 117 -4.83 -15.90 15.85
CA ASN A 117 -4.64 -17.32 15.55
C ASN A 117 -5.91 -18.13 15.82
N ASN A 118 -6.63 -17.88 16.93
CA ASN A 118 -7.88 -18.56 17.23
C ASN A 118 -8.95 -18.30 16.16
N VAL A 119 -9.13 -17.04 15.76
CA VAL A 119 -10.06 -16.65 14.69
C VAL A 119 -9.65 -17.27 13.35
N PHE A 120 -8.37 -17.27 13.04
CA PHE A 120 -7.85 -17.88 11.81
C PHE A 120 -8.15 -19.39 11.75
N GLU A 121 -7.89 -20.14 12.83
CA GLU A 121 -8.22 -21.56 12.91
C GLU A 121 -9.71 -21.83 12.82
N GLU A 122 -10.56 -20.98 13.36
CA GLU A 122 -12.00 -21.08 13.24
C GLU A 122 -12.46 -20.85 11.78
N ILE A 123 -11.90 -19.83 11.12
CA ILE A 123 -12.15 -19.58 9.70
C ILE A 123 -11.76 -20.82 8.87
N LEU A 124 -10.58 -21.41 9.10
CA LEU A 124 -10.13 -22.59 8.35
C LEU A 124 -11.07 -23.79 8.53
N ARG A 125 -11.68 -23.96 9.70
CA ARG A 125 -12.61 -25.06 9.96
C ARG A 125 -14.00 -24.87 9.34
N SER A 126 -14.45 -23.61 9.21
CA SER A 126 -15.85 -23.31 8.91
C SER A 126 -16.11 -22.60 7.59
N TRP A 127 -15.11 -22.03 6.91
CA TRP A 127 -15.32 -21.19 5.73
C TRP A 127 -16.18 -21.84 4.63
N SER A 128 -16.09 -23.16 4.45
CA SER A 128 -16.84 -23.89 3.41
C SER A 128 -18.33 -24.10 3.72
N THR A 129 -18.74 -23.82 4.96
CA THR A 129 -20.16 -23.86 5.37
C THR A 129 -20.86 -22.52 5.20
N PHE A 130 -20.12 -21.47 4.90
CA PHE A 130 -20.69 -20.14 4.69
C PHE A 130 -21.18 -19.96 3.25
N GLU A 131 -22.38 -19.41 3.11
CA GLU A 131 -22.88 -18.98 1.81
C GLU A 131 -21.97 -17.87 1.22
N PRO A 132 -21.82 -17.82 -0.11
CA PRO A 132 -21.05 -16.76 -0.76
C PRO A 132 -21.59 -15.37 -0.39
N ALA A 133 -20.70 -14.45 -0.06
CA ALA A 133 -21.04 -13.03 0.04
C ALA A 133 -21.54 -12.49 -1.31
N TYR A 134 -22.15 -11.31 -1.30
CA TYR A 134 -22.52 -10.64 -2.55
C TYR A 134 -21.31 -10.39 -3.43
N THR A 135 -21.49 -10.61 -4.73
CA THR A 135 -20.47 -10.22 -5.72
C THR A 135 -20.27 -8.70 -5.67
N PRO A 136 -19.03 -8.23 -5.60
CA PRO A 136 -18.76 -6.80 -5.55
C PRO A 136 -19.34 -6.04 -6.75
N ASN A 137 -19.84 -4.82 -6.51
CA ASN A 137 -20.34 -3.93 -7.55
C ASN A 137 -19.20 -3.33 -8.38
N LEU A 138 -18.50 -4.18 -9.12
CA LEU A 138 -17.47 -3.77 -10.09
C LEU A 138 -17.73 -4.46 -11.43
N ALA A 139 -17.96 -3.68 -12.47
CA ALA A 139 -18.33 -4.18 -13.80
C ALA A 139 -17.35 -5.23 -14.33
N GLY A 140 -17.87 -6.42 -14.63
CA GLY A 140 -17.12 -7.53 -15.22
C GLY A 140 -16.09 -8.14 -14.27
N ILE A 141 -16.30 -8.10 -12.96
CA ILE A 141 -15.40 -8.69 -11.96
C ILE A 141 -15.32 -10.21 -12.12
N GLU A 142 -16.44 -10.86 -12.52
CA GLU A 142 -16.53 -12.31 -12.66
C GLU A 142 -15.56 -12.88 -13.69
N ARG A 143 -15.27 -12.13 -14.76
CA ARG A 143 -14.36 -12.57 -15.82
C ARG A 143 -12.93 -12.86 -15.34
N TRP A 144 -12.56 -12.34 -14.18
CA TRP A 144 -11.23 -12.49 -13.61
C TRP A 144 -11.01 -13.79 -12.86
N PHE A 145 -12.07 -14.59 -12.69
CA PHE A 145 -12.04 -15.80 -11.89
C PHE A 145 -12.70 -16.97 -12.62
N LYS A 146 -12.33 -18.20 -12.26
CA LYS A 146 -13.17 -19.35 -12.51
C LYS A 146 -14.38 -19.27 -11.57
N GLU A 147 -15.56 -19.63 -12.04
CA GLU A 147 -16.82 -19.50 -11.28
C GLU A 147 -16.73 -20.14 -9.88
N ASN A 148 -16.20 -21.36 -9.79
CA ASN A 148 -16.05 -22.07 -8.52
C ASN A 148 -15.05 -21.38 -7.58
N ASP A 149 -13.96 -20.80 -8.12
CA ASP A 149 -12.96 -20.08 -7.30
C ASP A 149 -13.54 -18.76 -6.79
N LEU A 150 -14.34 -18.06 -7.59
CA LEU A 150 -15.04 -16.86 -7.15
C LEU A 150 -16.03 -17.18 -6.02
N LYS A 151 -16.86 -18.24 -6.16
CA LYS A 151 -17.78 -18.68 -5.10
C LYS A 151 -17.03 -18.97 -3.80
N LYS A 152 -15.93 -19.71 -3.87
CA LYS A 152 -15.08 -20.00 -2.70
C LYS A 152 -14.49 -18.74 -2.06
N LEU A 153 -14.01 -17.78 -2.86
CA LEU A 153 -13.52 -16.49 -2.35
C LEU A 153 -14.62 -15.73 -1.63
N LEU A 154 -15.84 -15.69 -2.18
CA LEU A 154 -16.98 -15.01 -1.56
C LEU A 154 -17.45 -15.70 -0.28
N SER A 155 -17.43 -17.05 -0.22
CA SER A 155 -17.72 -17.79 1.01
C SER A 155 -16.67 -17.52 2.10
N LEU A 156 -15.38 -17.53 1.73
CA LEU A 156 -14.30 -17.17 2.64
C LEU A 156 -14.43 -15.73 3.15
N LYS A 157 -14.77 -14.77 2.27
CA LYS A 157 -15.02 -13.39 2.66
C LYS A 157 -16.16 -13.27 3.69
N ASN A 158 -17.28 -13.96 3.43
CA ASN A 158 -18.42 -13.95 4.35
C ASN A 158 -18.03 -14.52 5.73
N CYS A 159 -17.33 -15.65 5.73
CA CYS A 159 -16.80 -16.26 6.95
C CYS A 159 -15.88 -15.30 7.72
N ILE A 160 -14.92 -14.66 7.04
CA ILE A 160 -14.03 -13.67 7.65
C ILE A 160 -14.82 -12.52 8.28
N LYS A 161 -15.76 -11.94 7.55
CA LYS A 161 -16.56 -10.80 8.05
C LYS A 161 -17.45 -11.17 9.24
N THR A 162 -17.92 -12.42 9.29
CA THR A 162 -18.81 -12.90 10.34
C THR A 162 -18.05 -13.28 11.61
N LEU A 163 -16.93 -13.98 11.48
CA LEU A 163 -16.21 -14.53 12.63
C LEU A 163 -15.14 -13.59 13.23
N THR A 164 -14.71 -12.60 12.46
CA THR A 164 -13.59 -11.76 12.89
C THR A 164 -14.05 -10.56 13.70
N PRO A 165 -13.61 -10.38 14.95
CA PRO A 165 -13.84 -9.15 15.71
C PRO A 165 -13.35 -7.92 14.97
N SER A 166 -14.04 -6.79 15.11
CA SER A 166 -13.75 -5.54 14.39
C SER A 166 -12.29 -5.09 14.51
N LYS A 167 -11.66 -5.30 15.66
CA LYS A 167 -10.23 -5.00 15.90
C LYS A 167 -9.29 -5.69 14.92
N TYR A 168 -9.61 -6.90 14.46
CA TYR A 168 -8.74 -7.72 13.62
C TYR A 168 -9.22 -7.81 12.18
N LEU A 169 -10.41 -7.27 11.89
CA LEU A 169 -11.05 -7.41 10.57
C LEU A 169 -10.18 -6.85 9.45
N SER A 170 -9.59 -5.67 9.63
CA SER A 170 -8.71 -5.07 8.64
C SER A 170 -7.52 -5.97 8.30
N PHE A 171 -6.89 -6.57 9.31
CA PHE A 171 -5.77 -7.50 9.11
C PHE A 171 -6.19 -8.73 8.30
N MET A 172 -7.32 -9.37 8.67
CA MET A 172 -7.86 -10.52 7.95
C MET A 172 -8.27 -10.18 6.51
N MET A 173 -8.84 -8.99 6.30
CA MET A 173 -9.21 -8.52 4.96
C MET A 173 -8.00 -8.23 4.07
N VAL A 174 -6.89 -7.72 4.60
CA VAL A 174 -5.65 -7.56 3.82
C VAL A 174 -5.02 -8.92 3.48
N ALA A 175 -5.05 -9.88 4.40
CA ALA A 175 -4.62 -11.25 4.11
C ALA A 175 -5.49 -11.91 3.04
N TYR A 176 -6.80 -11.69 3.07
CA TYR A 176 -7.74 -12.10 2.03
C TYR A 176 -7.45 -11.41 0.70
N ALA A 177 -7.22 -10.09 0.68
CA ALA A 177 -6.86 -9.35 -0.54
C ALA A 177 -5.63 -9.92 -1.22
N ASP A 178 -4.61 -10.30 -0.45
CA ASP A 178 -3.36 -10.83 -0.98
C ASP A 178 -3.51 -12.23 -1.59
N CYS A 179 -4.55 -12.98 -1.25
CA CYS A 179 -4.85 -14.27 -1.90
C CYS A 179 -5.60 -14.13 -3.23
N ILE A 180 -6.21 -12.97 -3.55
CA ILE A 180 -7.07 -12.80 -4.73
C ILE A 180 -6.30 -13.00 -6.03
N LYS A 181 -5.18 -12.30 -6.19
CA LYS A 181 -4.38 -12.41 -7.43
C LYS A 181 -3.83 -13.82 -7.70
N PRO A 182 -3.31 -14.57 -6.73
CA PRO A 182 -2.96 -16.00 -6.92
C PRO A 182 -4.10 -16.88 -7.40
N VAL A 183 -5.31 -16.67 -6.90
CA VAL A 183 -6.53 -17.43 -7.24
C VAL A 183 -7.15 -17.01 -8.56
N SER A 184 -7.01 -15.74 -8.94
CA SER A 184 -7.60 -15.20 -10.18
C SER A 184 -6.88 -15.67 -11.44
N LEU A 185 -7.50 -15.40 -12.60
CA LEU A 185 -6.91 -15.60 -13.93
C LEU A 185 -5.92 -14.50 -14.33
N MET A 186 -5.72 -13.49 -13.48
CA MET A 186 -4.81 -12.37 -13.73
C MET A 186 -3.36 -12.82 -13.80
N GLU A 187 -2.62 -12.30 -14.77
CA GLU A 187 -1.18 -12.56 -14.92
C GLU A 187 -0.41 -12.09 -13.65
N ARG A 188 0.50 -12.95 -13.16
CA ARG A 188 1.16 -12.75 -11.87
C ARG A 188 2.09 -11.54 -11.84
N GLN A 189 2.86 -11.34 -12.90
CA GLN A 189 3.93 -10.33 -12.94
C GLN A 189 3.45 -8.96 -13.39
N SER A 190 2.26 -8.85 -13.96
CA SER A 190 1.74 -7.58 -14.43
C SER A 190 1.18 -6.74 -13.29
N LEU A 191 1.54 -5.48 -13.25
CA LEU A 191 0.89 -4.50 -12.36
C LEU A 191 -0.55 -4.24 -12.80
N LYS A 192 -0.77 -4.01 -14.11
CA LYS A 192 -2.12 -3.82 -14.65
C LYS A 192 -2.79 -5.19 -14.86
N PRO A 193 -4.00 -5.41 -14.33
CA PRO A 193 -4.71 -6.67 -14.53
C PRO A 193 -4.93 -6.98 -16.02
N TYR A 194 -4.52 -8.16 -16.46
CA TYR A 194 -4.88 -8.73 -17.73
C TYR A 194 -4.87 -10.26 -17.68
N ILE A 195 -5.60 -10.91 -18.59
CA ILE A 195 -5.66 -12.36 -18.73
C ILE A 195 -4.93 -12.74 -20.01
N SER A 196 -3.87 -13.53 -19.89
CA SER A 196 -3.14 -14.05 -21.06
C SER A 196 -3.95 -15.16 -21.73
N ARG A 197 -4.26 -14.99 -23.03
CA ARG A 197 -4.91 -16.04 -23.83
C ARG A 197 -3.89 -17.05 -24.39
N LYS A 198 -2.64 -16.63 -24.60
CA LYS A 198 -1.58 -17.49 -25.12
C LYS A 198 -0.97 -18.40 -24.07
N HIS A 199 -0.86 -17.89 -22.84
CA HIS A 199 -0.28 -18.58 -21.71
C HIS A 199 -1.23 -18.45 -20.51
N PRO A 200 -2.33 -19.24 -20.48
CA PRO A 200 -3.27 -19.16 -19.37
C PRO A 200 -2.59 -19.52 -18.06
N LYS A 201 -2.79 -18.67 -17.08
CA LYS A 201 -2.21 -18.87 -15.74
C LYS A 201 -2.88 -20.04 -15.04
N GLU A 202 -2.09 -20.90 -14.44
CA GLU A 202 -2.56 -21.86 -13.45
C GLU A 202 -2.92 -21.16 -12.13
N THR A 203 -4.17 -21.28 -11.69
CA THR A 203 -4.68 -20.67 -10.47
C THR A 203 -4.28 -21.49 -9.24
N LYS A 204 -4.04 -20.81 -8.10
CA LYS A 204 -3.79 -21.48 -6.82
C LYS A 204 -5.10 -21.74 -6.09
N GLY A 205 -5.07 -22.69 -5.14
CA GLY A 205 -6.19 -22.93 -4.22
C GLY A 205 -6.50 -21.70 -3.36
N VAL A 206 -7.79 -21.45 -3.09
CA VAL A 206 -8.24 -20.29 -2.30
C VAL A 206 -7.67 -20.37 -0.89
N ILE A 207 -7.85 -21.49 -0.21
CA ILE A 207 -7.41 -21.64 1.19
C ILE A 207 -5.90 -21.67 1.30
N ASP A 208 -5.19 -22.37 0.41
CA ASP A 208 -3.73 -22.40 0.43
C ASP A 208 -3.15 -20.99 0.27
N SER A 209 -3.77 -20.18 -0.61
CA SER A 209 -3.38 -18.79 -0.83
C SER A 209 -3.67 -17.92 0.39
N PHE A 210 -4.82 -18.11 1.04
CA PHE A 210 -5.18 -17.36 2.25
C PHE A 210 -4.27 -17.71 3.44
N VAL A 211 -4.00 -19.01 3.65
CA VAL A 211 -3.07 -19.48 4.68
C VAL A 211 -1.68 -18.90 4.49
N TYR A 212 -1.18 -18.91 3.25
CA TYR A 212 0.12 -18.32 2.92
C TYR A 212 0.16 -16.82 3.24
N SER A 213 -0.84 -16.06 2.79
CA SER A 213 -0.92 -14.62 3.01
C SER A 213 -1.05 -14.26 4.49
N TYR A 214 -1.92 -14.96 5.22
CA TYR A 214 -2.09 -14.77 6.66
C TYR A 214 -0.78 -14.96 7.42
N LYS A 215 -0.08 -16.09 7.18
CA LYS A 215 1.18 -16.39 7.86
C LYS A 215 2.27 -15.37 7.55
N ALA A 216 2.38 -14.95 6.28
CA ALA A 216 3.36 -13.97 5.85
C ALA A 216 3.12 -12.58 6.49
N HIS A 217 1.85 -12.15 6.56
CA HIS A 217 1.50 -10.88 7.18
C HIS A 217 1.64 -10.93 8.71
N LEU A 218 1.25 -12.02 9.34
CA LEU A 218 1.41 -12.21 10.79
C LEU A 218 2.88 -12.14 11.19
N ASP A 219 3.76 -12.81 10.45
CA ASP A 219 5.21 -12.76 10.68
C ASP A 219 5.76 -11.34 10.53
N ALA A 220 5.35 -10.61 9.50
CA ALA A 220 5.77 -9.24 9.27
C ALA A 220 5.37 -8.29 10.43
N ILE A 221 4.15 -8.42 10.93
CA ILE A 221 3.64 -7.60 12.04
C ILE A 221 4.27 -8.01 13.39
N LYS A 222 4.54 -9.32 13.59
CA LYS A 222 5.28 -9.78 14.78
C LYS A 222 6.65 -9.13 14.85
N GLN A 223 7.44 -9.22 13.76
CA GLN A 223 8.76 -8.59 13.69
C GLN A 223 8.69 -7.08 13.93
N MET A 224 7.67 -6.39 13.42
CA MET A 224 7.49 -4.96 13.65
C MET A 224 7.16 -4.67 15.12
N THR A 225 6.33 -5.49 15.76
CA THR A 225 5.92 -5.34 17.16
C THR A 225 7.11 -5.45 18.13
N GLU A 226 8.11 -6.26 17.81
CA GLU A 226 9.30 -6.45 18.65
C GLU A 226 10.17 -5.19 18.75
N VAL A 227 10.11 -4.30 17.75
CA VAL A 227 11.06 -3.18 17.61
C VAL A 227 10.38 -1.81 17.58
N ALA A 228 9.09 -1.72 17.37
CA ALA A 228 8.39 -0.46 17.18
C ALA A 228 7.61 0.00 18.40
N THR A 229 7.49 1.29 18.59
CA THR A 229 6.59 1.89 19.59
C THR A 229 5.21 2.07 18.96
N PRO A 230 4.10 1.67 19.62
CA PRO A 230 2.76 1.81 19.08
C PRO A 230 2.43 3.24 18.68
N ALA A 231 2.01 3.41 17.43
CA ALA A 231 1.46 4.64 16.89
C ALA A 231 0.47 4.30 15.79
N ASN A 232 -0.50 5.18 15.55
CA ASN A 232 -1.47 5.05 14.46
C ASN A 232 -1.23 6.15 13.44
N ILE A 233 -1.56 5.88 12.18
CA ILE A 233 -1.55 6.93 11.14
C ILE A 233 -2.65 7.94 11.49
N LYS A 234 -2.29 9.22 11.60
CA LYS A 234 -3.25 10.31 11.64
C LYS A 234 -3.61 10.69 10.22
N TRP A 235 -4.79 10.31 9.78
CA TRP A 235 -5.32 10.72 8.48
C TRP A 235 -5.85 12.16 8.56
N ILE A 236 -5.40 13.04 7.65
CA ILE A 236 -5.79 14.46 7.61
C ILE A 236 -6.52 14.84 6.32
N GLY A 237 -6.72 13.89 5.41
CA GLY A 237 -7.46 14.07 4.17
C GLY A 237 -7.37 12.86 3.27
N ASP A 238 -8.04 12.98 2.15
CA ASP A 238 -8.06 12.03 1.02
C ASP A 238 -7.53 12.66 -0.28
N ASP A 239 -7.51 13.98 -0.37
CA ASP A 239 -7.02 14.73 -1.53
C ASP A 239 -5.73 15.49 -1.20
N ALA A 240 -4.63 15.07 -1.81
CA ALA A 240 -3.31 15.70 -1.65
C ALA A 240 -3.25 17.13 -2.19
N THR A 241 -4.19 17.55 -3.01
CA THR A 241 -4.29 18.93 -3.53
C THR A 241 -5.13 19.84 -2.66
N ASN A 242 -5.90 19.29 -1.71
CA ASN A 242 -6.86 20.02 -0.89
C ASN A 242 -6.96 19.45 0.54
N PHE A 243 -5.85 19.40 1.26
CA PHE A 243 -5.87 19.08 2.68
C PHE A 243 -5.39 20.26 3.51
N ARG A 244 -5.82 20.33 4.77
CA ARG A 244 -5.39 21.37 5.71
C ARG A 244 -4.72 20.73 6.91
N THR A 245 -3.60 21.31 7.32
CA THR A 245 -2.97 20.99 8.59
C THR A 245 -3.08 22.20 9.53
N GLU A 246 -3.28 21.95 10.80
CA GLU A 246 -3.08 22.97 11.81
C GLU A 246 -1.58 23.19 11.97
N SER A 247 -1.10 24.40 11.67
CA SER A 247 0.31 24.77 11.89
C SER A 247 0.51 25.06 13.39
N PRO A 248 1.56 24.54 14.02
CA PRO A 248 2.81 23.92 13.56
C PRO A 248 2.82 22.39 13.70
N TYR A 249 1.82 21.71 13.20
CA TYR A 249 1.58 20.28 13.46
C TYR A 249 2.52 19.32 12.69
N ILE A 250 3.04 19.71 11.53
CA ILE A 250 3.94 18.88 10.71
C ILE A 250 5.37 19.36 10.85
N ASP A 251 6.26 18.45 11.26
CA ASP A 251 7.68 18.73 11.45
C ASP A 251 8.50 18.35 10.23
N LEU A 252 8.09 17.30 9.51
CA LEU A 252 8.81 16.74 8.36
C LEU A 252 7.81 16.20 7.33
N ALA A 253 8.07 16.41 6.04
CA ALA A 253 7.35 15.77 4.96
C ALA A 253 8.28 14.85 4.16
N ILE A 254 7.88 13.58 4.02
CA ILE A 254 8.59 12.57 3.22
C ILE A 254 7.55 11.95 2.29
N THR A 255 7.75 12.06 0.99
CA THR A 255 6.78 11.55 0.03
C THR A 255 7.41 11.02 -1.25
N SER A 256 6.68 10.11 -1.89
CA SER A 256 6.94 9.63 -3.23
C SER A 256 5.71 9.97 -4.09
N PRO A 257 5.72 11.11 -4.80
CA PRO A 257 4.56 11.56 -5.56
C PRO A 257 4.23 10.58 -6.70
N PRO A 258 2.97 10.54 -7.17
CA PRO A 258 2.57 9.67 -8.27
C PRO A 258 3.38 9.94 -9.53
N TYR A 259 3.73 8.87 -10.26
CA TYR A 259 4.41 9.00 -11.55
C TYR A 259 3.46 9.54 -12.61
N ILE A 260 3.79 10.68 -13.20
CA ILE A 260 3.00 11.31 -14.26
C ILE A 260 2.96 10.38 -15.49
N ASN A 261 1.75 10.08 -15.97
CA ASN A 261 1.49 9.25 -17.17
C ASN A 261 2.09 7.84 -17.16
N ALA A 262 2.67 7.38 -16.05
CA ALA A 262 3.32 6.08 -16.00
C ALA A 262 2.41 4.96 -15.51
N LEU A 263 1.48 5.25 -14.60
CA LEU A 263 0.69 4.22 -13.93
C LEU A 263 -0.74 4.69 -13.62
N ASP A 264 -1.73 3.95 -14.10
CA ASP A 264 -3.12 4.03 -13.63
C ASP A 264 -3.24 3.21 -12.35
N TYR A 265 -3.07 3.88 -11.19
CA TYR A 265 -3.10 3.26 -9.86
C TYR A 265 -4.45 2.59 -9.60
N THR A 266 -5.55 3.27 -9.89
CA THR A 266 -6.91 2.73 -9.72
C THR A 266 -7.08 1.42 -10.48
N ARG A 267 -6.61 1.34 -11.73
CA ARG A 267 -6.68 0.12 -12.52
C ARG A 267 -5.87 -1.03 -11.91
N CYS A 268 -4.76 -0.75 -11.27
CA CYS A 268 -3.88 -1.76 -10.69
C CYS A 268 -4.49 -2.46 -9.48
N VAL A 269 -5.33 -1.78 -8.70
CA VAL A 269 -5.81 -2.28 -7.39
C VAL A 269 -7.32 -2.50 -7.30
N LYS A 270 -8.08 -2.08 -8.32
CA LYS A 270 -9.54 -2.08 -8.27
C LYS A 270 -10.19 -3.44 -8.03
N ILE A 271 -9.58 -4.53 -8.48
CA ILE A 271 -10.14 -5.88 -8.32
C ILE A 271 -10.01 -6.31 -6.87
N GLU A 272 -8.82 -6.22 -6.30
CA GLU A 272 -8.56 -6.55 -4.91
C GLU A 272 -9.33 -5.61 -3.97
N GLY A 273 -9.34 -4.31 -4.28
CA GLY A 273 -10.10 -3.31 -3.53
C GLY A 273 -11.61 -3.58 -3.55
N ALA A 274 -12.17 -3.99 -4.71
CA ALA A 274 -13.58 -4.37 -4.80
C ALA A 274 -13.91 -5.65 -4.03
N MET A 275 -13.04 -6.65 -4.13
CA MET A 275 -13.20 -7.89 -3.35
C MET A 275 -13.14 -7.63 -1.83
N CYS A 276 -12.51 -6.56 -1.39
CA CYS A 276 -12.44 -6.11 0.01
C CYS A 276 -13.51 -5.08 0.40
N ASP A 277 -14.49 -4.79 -0.44
CA ASP A 277 -15.52 -3.76 -0.24
C ASP A 277 -14.96 -2.33 -0.08
N CYS A 278 -13.75 -2.07 -0.55
CA CYS A 278 -13.12 -0.76 -0.52
C CYS A 278 -13.41 0.07 -1.78
N ILE A 279 -13.64 -0.59 -2.92
CA ILE A 279 -13.81 0.04 -4.23
C ILE A 279 -15.02 -0.57 -4.93
N ASP A 280 -15.88 0.27 -5.48
CA ASP A 280 -16.95 -0.10 -6.41
C ASP A 280 -16.81 0.66 -7.74
N ASN A 281 -17.85 0.62 -8.59
CA ASN A 281 -17.83 1.35 -9.87
C ASN A 281 -17.77 2.87 -9.68
N GLU A 282 -18.46 3.41 -8.68
CA GLU A 282 -18.53 4.84 -8.41
C GLU A 282 -17.20 5.33 -7.84
N ILE A 283 -16.71 4.70 -6.77
CA ILE A 283 -15.40 5.01 -6.17
C ILE A 283 -14.28 4.91 -7.22
N ALA A 284 -14.30 3.86 -8.06
CA ALA A 284 -13.29 3.70 -9.12
C ALA A 284 -13.35 4.79 -10.19
N ALA A 285 -14.53 5.34 -10.48
CA ALA A 285 -14.69 6.47 -11.39
C ALA A 285 -14.20 7.77 -10.76
N ASP A 286 -14.56 8.04 -9.52
CA ASP A 286 -14.14 9.22 -8.77
C ASP A 286 -12.63 9.27 -8.58
N MET A 287 -12.02 8.16 -8.17
CA MET A 287 -10.56 8.05 -8.06
C MET A 287 -9.85 8.43 -9.37
N ARG A 288 -10.36 7.98 -10.54
CA ARG A 288 -9.75 8.34 -11.82
C ARG A 288 -9.88 9.82 -12.15
N ASN A 289 -11.00 10.43 -11.79
CA ASN A 289 -11.27 11.83 -12.11
C ASN A 289 -10.36 12.78 -11.32
N VAL A 290 -9.99 12.42 -10.08
CA VAL A 290 -9.19 13.28 -9.19
C VAL A 290 -7.72 12.84 -9.08
N GLN A 291 -7.36 11.66 -9.58
CA GLN A 291 -5.99 11.15 -9.51
C GLN A 291 -4.99 12.11 -10.14
N VAL A 292 -4.01 12.55 -9.37
CA VAL A 292 -2.90 13.38 -9.85
C VAL A 292 -2.06 12.59 -10.87
N GLY A 293 -1.74 13.20 -12.02
CA GLY A 293 -0.89 12.58 -13.05
C GLY A 293 -1.63 11.60 -13.99
N HIS A 294 -2.97 11.57 -14.01
CA HIS A 294 -3.73 10.70 -14.91
C HIS A 294 -3.67 11.21 -16.37
N GLU A 295 -3.38 10.31 -17.31
CA GLU A 295 -3.18 10.61 -18.74
C GLU A 295 -4.39 11.19 -19.49
N ASN A 296 -5.61 10.99 -18.97
CA ASN A 296 -6.86 11.43 -19.60
C ASN A 296 -7.46 12.69 -18.97
N ARG A 297 -6.73 13.41 -18.13
CA ARG A 297 -7.21 14.70 -17.62
C ARG A 297 -7.26 15.70 -18.76
N LYS A 298 -8.46 16.15 -19.13
CA LYS A 298 -8.62 17.23 -20.12
C LYS A 298 -7.90 18.47 -19.63
N ASN A 299 -7.18 19.13 -20.51
CA ASN A 299 -6.40 20.36 -20.24
C ASN A 299 -7.28 21.58 -19.90
N GLU A 300 -8.33 21.44 -19.12
CA GLU A 300 -9.29 22.53 -18.89
C GLU A 300 -8.80 23.59 -17.88
N ASP A 301 -7.70 23.33 -17.11
CA ASP A 301 -7.25 24.22 -16.03
C ASP A 301 -5.77 24.64 -16.05
N ILE A 302 -5.19 24.79 -17.24
CA ILE A 302 -3.82 25.35 -17.34
C ILE A 302 -3.77 26.87 -16.99
N ASN A 303 -4.88 27.47 -16.71
CA ASN A 303 -4.99 28.93 -16.46
C ASN A 303 -4.84 29.35 -15.00
N ASN A 304 -4.36 28.48 -14.13
CA ASN A 304 -4.22 28.86 -12.74
C ASN A 304 -2.85 29.48 -12.41
N THR A 305 -2.75 30.10 -11.26
CA THR A 305 -1.55 30.75 -10.72
C THR A 305 -0.35 29.79 -10.65
N VAL A 306 -0.59 28.50 -10.43
CA VAL A 306 0.45 27.46 -10.34
C VAL A 306 1.16 27.30 -11.67
N TYR A 307 0.44 27.18 -12.79
CA TYR A 307 1.05 27.09 -14.12
C TYR A 307 1.90 28.33 -14.43
N LYS A 308 1.38 29.53 -14.14
CA LYS A 308 2.12 30.78 -14.36
C LYS A 308 3.43 30.84 -13.54
N THR A 309 3.40 30.34 -12.32
CA THR A 309 4.56 30.29 -11.44
C THR A 309 5.60 29.28 -11.94
N PHE A 310 5.18 28.12 -12.42
CA PHE A 310 6.09 27.06 -12.87
C PHE A 310 6.42 27.12 -14.37
N LYS A 311 5.74 27.96 -15.16
CA LYS A 311 6.00 28.11 -16.60
C LYS A 311 7.47 28.35 -16.95
N PRO A 312 8.25 29.21 -16.25
CA PRO A 312 9.65 29.42 -16.57
C PRO A 312 10.54 28.17 -16.41
N TRP A 313 10.14 27.25 -15.51
CA TRP A 313 10.83 25.95 -15.31
C TRP A 313 10.37 24.93 -16.34
N TYR A 314 9.08 24.93 -16.64
CA TYR A 314 8.45 24.05 -17.63
C TYR A 314 9.06 24.30 -19.02
N ASP A 315 9.19 25.56 -19.43
CA ASP A 315 9.79 25.95 -20.70
C ASP A 315 11.31 25.60 -20.80
N LYS A 316 11.98 25.36 -19.67
CA LYS A 316 13.38 24.90 -19.63
C LYS A 316 13.50 23.37 -19.70
N ILE A 317 12.50 22.63 -19.26
CA ILE A 317 12.51 21.16 -19.18
C ILE A 317 11.98 20.53 -20.46
N LEU A 318 11.04 21.16 -21.15
CA LEU A 318 10.60 20.70 -22.46
C LEU A 318 11.74 20.84 -23.47
N PRO A 319 12.10 19.76 -24.20
CA PRO A 319 13.03 19.91 -25.30
C PRO A 319 12.48 20.96 -26.24
N LYS A 320 13.30 21.97 -26.55
CA LYS A 320 13.04 22.86 -27.67
C LYS A 320 13.22 22.03 -28.91
N ASP A 321 12.12 21.42 -29.33
CA ASP A 321 11.95 20.77 -30.63
C ASP A 321 10.69 19.90 -30.59
N LYS A 322 9.91 19.85 -31.65
CA LYS A 322 10.40 19.61 -33.01
C LYS A 322 9.50 20.36 -34.00
N GLY A 323 10.13 21.25 -34.79
CA GLY A 323 9.59 21.53 -36.11
C GLY A 323 9.73 20.29 -36.99
#